data_dbf8867ffb813eab7552f2522f8c954a
#
_entry.id   dbf8867ffb813eab7552f2522f8c954a
#
_cell.length_a   1.000
_cell.length_b   1.000
_cell.length_c   1.000
_cell.angle_alpha   90.00
_cell.angle_beta   90.00
_cell.angle_gamma   90.00
#
_symmetry.space_group_name_H-M   'P 1'
#
loop_
_entity.id
_entity.type
_entity.pdbx_description
1 polymer ?
#
loop_
_entity_poly.entity_id
_entity_poly.type
_entity_poly.pdbx_seq_one_letter_code
_entity_poly.pdbx_strand_id
1 'polypeptide(L)'
;MKRVLCAIFIAIVASGVAAQSVDNASMSRDVGAVLDAWHAAADAADEEKYFSYFASDAVFLGTDATERWTRDEFRRFAHPYFAKGKAWSFKSVTRWVTIAPDRKVAWFDEALATPHLGPCRGSGVLVATSAGWKIAQYNLSIPIPNDLVDEFKKRIEGFGKEKSTNKAP
;
A
#
# COMPACT_ATOMS: atom_id res chain seq x y z
N MET A 1 50.18 20.82 -8.09
CA MET A 1 49.17 20.13 -8.92
C MET A 1 48.29 19.07 -8.20
N LYS A 2 48.69 18.48 -7.05
CA LYS A 2 47.90 17.44 -6.37
C LYS A 2 46.65 17.93 -5.61
N ARG A 3 46.57 19.24 -5.24
CA ARG A 3 45.40 19.77 -4.48
C ARG A 3 44.19 20.13 -5.34
N VAL A 4 44.34 20.40 -6.63
CA VAL A 4 43.26 20.78 -7.54
C VAL A 4 42.41 19.56 -7.97
N LEU A 5 43.04 18.37 -8.15
CA LEU A 5 42.32 17.14 -8.51
C LEU A 5 41.39 16.64 -7.42
N CYS A 6 41.74 16.85 -6.13
CA CYS A 6 40.91 16.40 -5.02
C CYS A 6 39.60 17.23 -4.89
N ALA A 7 39.65 18.52 -5.17
CA ALA A 7 38.48 19.41 -5.10
C ALA A 7 37.46 19.12 -6.22
N ILE A 8 37.93 18.77 -7.42
CA ILE A 8 37.05 18.42 -8.57
C ILE A 8 36.36 17.09 -8.32
N PHE A 9 37.00 16.09 -7.71
CA PHE A 9 36.41 14.79 -7.44
C PHE A 9 35.32 14.90 -6.37
N ILE A 10 35.51 15.72 -5.32
CA ILE A 10 34.51 15.94 -4.27
C ILE A 10 33.29 16.69 -4.83
N ALA A 11 33.46 17.65 -5.72
CA ALA A 11 32.36 18.40 -6.33
C ALA A 11 31.49 17.52 -7.25
N ILE A 12 32.06 16.58 -7.99
CA ILE A 12 31.33 15.67 -8.88
C ILE A 12 30.48 14.68 -8.04
N VAL A 13 31.04 14.14 -6.96
CA VAL A 13 30.32 13.22 -6.08
C VAL A 13 29.15 13.93 -5.37
N ALA A 14 29.38 15.15 -4.87
CA ALA A 14 28.31 15.93 -4.22
C ALA A 14 27.15 16.29 -5.16
N SER A 15 27.44 16.63 -6.41
CA SER A 15 26.45 16.93 -7.44
C SER A 15 25.60 15.70 -7.80
N GLY A 16 26.22 14.52 -7.88
CA GLY A 16 25.52 13.27 -8.16
C GLY A 16 24.54 12.87 -7.05
N VAL A 17 24.91 13.00 -5.79
CA VAL A 17 24.07 12.69 -4.64
C VAL A 17 22.89 13.65 -4.54
N ALA A 18 23.09 14.94 -4.78
CA ALA A 18 22.02 15.93 -4.78
C ALA A 18 21.00 15.68 -5.90
N ALA A 19 21.45 15.40 -7.12
CA ALA A 19 20.56 15.08 -8.24
C ALA A 19 19.73 13.80 -7.97
N GLN A 20 20.34 12.77 -7.41
CA GLN A 20 19.65 11.52 -7.07
C GLN A 20 18.60 11.71 -5.98
N SER A 21 18.85 12.56 -4.97
CA SER A 21 17.89 12.85 -3.91
C SER A 21 16.67 13.63 -4.41
N VAL A 22 16.87 14.58 -5.31
CA VAL A 22 15.79 15.35 -5.94
C VAL A 22 14.89 14.45 -6.78
N ASP A 23 15.48 13.54 -7.53
CA ASP A 23 14.78 12.60 -8.39
C ASP A 23 13.96 11.58 -7.57
N ASN A 24 14.52 11.02 -6.51
CA ASN A 24 13.79 10.14 -5.60
C ASN A 24 12.62 10.86 -4.92
N ALA A 25 12.77 12.12 -4.55
CA ALA A 25 11.67 12.92 -3.98
C ALA A 25 10.54 13.16 -5.00
N SER A 26 10.87 13.34 -6.28
CA SER A 26 9.86 13.40 -7.35
C SER A 26 9.12 12.07 -7.51
N MET A 27 9.86 10.97 -7.61
CA MET A 27 9.27 9.62 -7.73
C MET A 27 8.39 9.26 -6.53
N SER A 28 8.79 9.65 -5.31
CA SER A 28 7.96 9.44 -4.11
C SER A 28 6.63 10.21 -4.17
N ARG A 29 6.63 11.43 -4.73
CA ARG A 29 5.38 12.18 -4.97
C ARG A 29 4.51 11.50 -6.02
N ASP A 30 5.10 10.98 -7.10
CA ASP A 30 4.37 10.27 -8.15
C ASP A 30 3.70 9.00 -7.61
N VAL A 31 4.41 8.22 -6.79
CA VAL A 31 3.86 7.06 -6.07
C VAL A 31 2.73 7.50 -5.15
N GLY A 32 2.90 8.59 -4.39
CA GLY A 32 1.86 9.15 -3.54
C GLY A 32 0.62 9.53 -4.32
N ALA A 33 0.78 10.18 -5.47
CA ALA A 33 -0.33 10.57 -6.33
C ALA A 33 -1.10 9.36 -6.91
N VAL A 34 -0.40 8.28 -7.24
CA VAL A 34 -1.04 7.02 -7.66
C VAL A 34 -1.89 6.43 -6.55
N LEU A 35 -1.39 6.38 -5.32
CA LEU A 35 -2.13 5.87 -4.17
C LEU A 35 -3.34 6.75 -3.82
N ASP A 36 -3.21 8.08 -3.88
CA ASP A 36 -4.33 9.00 -3.66
C ASP A 36 -5.42 8.82 -4.72
N ALA A 37 -5.04 8.71 -5.98
CA ALA A 37 -5.97 8.49 -7.08
C ALA A 37 -6.64 7.10 -6.98
N TRP A 38 -5.93 6.10 -6.49
CA TRP A 38 -6.47 4.77 -6.23
C TRP A 38 -7.51 4.78 -5.11
N HIS A 39 -7.24 5.43 -3.98
CA HIS A 39 -8.23 5.62 -2.90
C HIS A 39 -9.44 6.42 -3.38
N ALA A 40 -9.22 7.48 -4.17
CA ALA A 40 -10.30 8.28 -4.73
C ALA A 40 -11.20 7.48 -5.70
N ALA A 41 -10.63 6.54 -6.47
CA ALA A 41 -11.41 5.66 -7.33
C ALA A 41 -12.32 4.71 -6.53
N ALA A 42 -11.87 4.22 -5.37
CA ALA A 42 -12.71 3.43 -4.46
C ALA A 42 -13.86 4.27 -3.87
N ASP A 43 -13.57 5.48 -3.41
CA ASP A 43 -14.56 6.41 -2.85
C ASP A 43 -15.63 6.80 -3.89
N ALA A 44 -15.23 6.95 -5.15
CA ALA A 44 -16.12 7.20 -6.28
C ALA A 44 -16.84 5.95 -6.81
N ALA A 45 -16.56 4.76 -6.26
CA ALA A 45 -17.02 3.46 -6.77
C ALA A 45 -16.69 3.22 -8.26
N ASP A 46 -15.55 3.76 -8.74
CA ASP A 46 -15.05 3.56 -10.10
C ASP A 46 -14.18 2.30 -10.15
N GLU A 47 -14.83 1.15 -10.37
CA GLU A 47 -14.18 -0.16 -10.36
C GLU A 47 -13.07 -0.27 -11.40
N GLU A 48 -13.32 0.16 -12.64
CA GLU A 48 -12.36 0.06 -13.73
C GLU A 48 -11.10 0.86 -13.41
N LYS A 49 -11.27 2.09 -12.96
CA LYS A 49 -10.16 2.95 -12.57
C LYS A 49 -9.42 2.39 -11.36
N TYR A 50 -10.14 1.90 -10.35
CA TYR A 50 -9.55 1.30 -9.15
C TYR A 50 -8.61 0.15 -9.50
N PHE A 51 -9.08 -0.82 -10.29
CA PHE A 51 -8.29 -1.98 -10.68
C PHE A 51 -7.23 -1.67 -11.74
N SER A 52 -7.32 -0.55 -12.45
CA SER A 52 -6.28 -0.11 -13.38
C SER A 52 -4.97 0.29 -12.70
N TYR A 53 -5.00 0.61 -11.41
CA TYR A 53 -3.80 0.93 -10.64
C TYR A 53 -3.00 -0.30 -10.21
N PHE A 54 -3.57 -1.49 -10.26
CA PHE A 54 -2.87 -2.73 -9.92
C PHE A 54 -2.02 -3.25 -11.09
N ALA A 55 -0.88 -3.85 -10.75
CA ALA A 55 -0.15 -4.72 -11.68
C ALA A 55 -0.99 -5.98 -12.00
N SER A 56 -0.70 -6.65 -13.12
CA SER A 56 -1.46 -7.82 -13.55
C SER A 56 -1.39 -8.99 -12.57
N ASP A 57 -0.26 -9.14 -11.88
CA ASP A 57 0.06 -10.17 -10.91
C ASP A 57 -0.02 -9.69 -9.45
N ALA A 58 -0.69 -8.56 -9.22
CA ALA A 58 -0.79 -7.97 -7.90
C ALA A 58 -1.50 -8.86 -6.90
N VAL A 59 -1.10 -8.69 -5.64
CA VAL A 59 -1.68 -9.36 -4.48
C VAL A 59 -2.28 -8.33 -3.53
N PHE A 60 -3.52 -8.57 -3.10
CA PHE A 60 -4.17 -7.82 -2.04
C PHE A 60 -4.30 -8.67 -0.79
N LEU A 61 -3.86 -8.13 0.35
CA LEU A 61 -4.02 -8.71 1.68
C LEU A 61 -5.04 -7.86 2.44
N GLY A 62 -6.17 -8.46 2.78
CA GLY A 62 -7.21 -7.80 3.56
C GLY A 62 -6.95 -7.86 5.07
N THR A 63 -7.96 -7.47 5.84
CA THR A 63 -7.86 -7.38 7.30
C THR A 63 -8.00 -8.73 8.01
N ASP A 64 -8.58 -9.74 7.36
CA ASP A 64 -8.66 -11.11 7.87
C ASP A 64 -7.46 -11.93 7.38
N ALA A 65 -6.93 -12.80 8.23
CA ALA A 65 -5.75 -13.62 7.92
C ALA A 65 -5.95 -14.56 6.72
N THR A 66 -7.19 -14.86 6.34
CA THR A 66 -7.53 -15.68 5.17
C THR A 66 -7.67 -14.87 3.88
N GLU A 67 -7.66 -13.56 3.97
CA GLU A 67 -7.88 -12.64 2.86
C GLU A 67 -6.57 -12.35 2.12
N ARG A 68 -6.15 -13.30 1.30
CA ARG A 68 -5.04 -13.14 0.36
C ARG A 68 -5.55 -13.44 -1.04
N TRP A 69 -5.69 -12.40 -1.84
CA TRP A 69 -6.26 -12.48 -3.18
C TRP A 69 -5.26 -12.05 -4.25
N THR A 70 -5.29 -12.71 -5.39
CA THR A 70 -4.80 -12.15 -6.64
C THR A 70 -5.67 -10.95 -7.03
N ARG A 71 -5.17 -10.08 -7.92
CA ARG A 71 -5.94 -8.93 -8.43
C ARG A 71 -7.34 -9.33 -8.90
N ASP A 72 -7.44 -10.41 -9.67
CA ASP A 72 -8.71 -10.82 -10.29
C ASP A 72 -9.67 -11.47 -9.27
N GLU A 73 -9.15 -12.17 -8.26
CA GLU A 73 -9.97 -12.66 -7.12
C GLU A 73 -10.48 -11.49 -6.29
N PHE A 74 -9.62 -10.52 -6.00
CA PHE A 74 -10.02 -9.32 -5.29
C PHE A 74 -11.07 -8.52 -6.08
N ARG A 75 -10.94 -8.42 -7.39
CA ARG A 75 -11.94 -7.77 -8.25
C ARG A 75 -13.29 -8.48 -8.17
N ARG A 76 -13.32 -9.80 -8.21
CA ARG A 76 -14.58 -10.56 -8.06
C ARG A 76 -15.23 -10.34 -6.69
N PHE A 77 -14.44 -10.32 -5.62
CA PHE A 77 -14.91 -10.02 -4.28
C PHE A 77 -15.46 -8.58 -4.17
N ALA A 78 -14.77 -7.61 -4.75
CA ALA A 78 -15.08 -6.20 -4.66
C ALA A 78 -16.28 -5.78 -5.54
N HIS A 79 -16.47 -6.44 -6.68
CA HIS A 79 -17.47 -6.09 -7.70
C HIS A 79 -18.88 -5.80 -7.13
N PRO A 80 -19.49 -6.58 -6.22
CA PRO A 80 -20.81 -6.29 -5.69
C PRO A 80 -20.89 -4.97 -4.91
N TYR A 81 -19.79 -4.50 -4.34
CA TYR A 81 -19.73 -3.22 -3.61
C TYR A 81 -19.65 -2.06 -4.59
N PHE A 82 -18.78 -2.15 -5.60
CA PHE A 82 -18.67 -1.16 -6.66
C PHE A 82 -19.98 -1.03 -7.46
N ALA A 83 -20.60 -2.15 -7.82
CA ALA A 83 -21.86 -2.17 -8.57
C ALA A 83 -23.02 -1.51 -7.83
N LYS A 84 -22.98 -1.44 -6.49
CA LYS A 84 -23.98 -0.72 -5.67
C LYS A 84 -23.67 0.78 -5.54
N GLY A 85 -22.62 1.29 -6.19
CA GLY A 85 -22.18 2.66 -6.06
C GLY A 85 -21.60 3.01 -4.68
N LYS A 86 -21.19 2.01 -3.90
CA LYS A 86 -20.63 2.15 -2.55
C LYS A 86 -19.51 1.13 -2.36
N ALA A 87 -18.29 1.53 -2.68
CA ALA A 87 -17.11 0.76 -2.27
C ALA A 87 -16.67 1.24 -0.87
N TRP A 88 -15.41 1.34 -0.63
CA TRP A 88 -14.84 1.78 0.65
C TRP A 88 -14.16 3.14 0.50
N SER A 89 -14.18 3.92 1.56
CA SER A 89 -13.52 5.22 1.63
C SER A 89 -12.37 5.15 2.63
N PHE A 90 -11.15 5.38 2.14
CA PHE A 90 -9.95 5.51 2.94
C PHE A 90 -9.28 6.85 2.61
N LYS A 91 -8.87 7.55 3.65
CA LYS A 91 -8.11 8.79 3.53
C LYS A 91 -6.74 8.61 4.18
N SER A 92 -5.68 8.81 3.41
CA SER A 92 -4.33 8.84 3.96
C SER A 92 -4.16 10.05 4.89
N VAL A 93 -3.73 9.78 6.11
CA VAL A 93 -3.41 10.80 7.12
C VAL A 93 -1.93 11.15 7.06
N THR A 94 -1.09 10.13 6.96
CA THR A 94 0.35 10.24 6.76
C THR A 94 0.80 9.10 5.86
N ARG A 95 1.84 9.34 5.05
CA ARG A 95 2.41 8.32 4.17
C ARG A 95 3.91 8.50 4.07
N TRP A 96 4.63 7.39 4.11
CA TRP A 96 6.06 7.31 3.83
C TRP A 96 6.28 6.44 2.62
N VAL A 97 7.07 6.94 1.68
CA VAL A 97 7.41 6.24 0.43
C VAL A 97 8.92 6.17 0.31
N THR A 98 9.43 4.98 0.05
CA THR A 98 10.84 4.73 -0.23
C THR A 98 11.00 4.19 -1.64
N ILE A 99 11.92 4.77 -2.40
CA ILE A 99 12.27 4.33 -3.75
C ILE A 99 13.49 3.42 -3.67
N ALA A 100 13.43 2.24 -4.30
CA ALA A 100 14.58 1.34 -4.43
C ALA A 100 15.73 1.99 -5.22
N PRO A 101 16.99 1.59 -4.99
CA PRO A 101 18.14 2.17 -5.69
C PRO A 101 18.07 2.05 -7.22
N ASP A 102 17.45 0.99 -7.74
CA ASP A 102 17.25 0.76 -9.18
C ASP A 102 16.05 1.55 -9.75
N ARG A 103 15.27 2.23 -8.89
CA ARG A 103 14.10 3.05 -9.24
C ARG A 103 12.97 2.30 -9.94
N LYS A 104 12.96 0.98 -9.84
CA LYS A 104 11.92 0.12 -10.42
C LYS A 104 10.88 -0.33 -9.42
N VAL A 105 11.20 -0.22 -8.13
CA VAL A 105 10.35 -0.63 -7.01
C VAL A 105 10.25 0.51 -6.01
N ALA A 106 9.07 0.70 -5.47
CA ALA A 106 8.81 1.54 -4.32
C ALA A 106 8.05 0.73 -3.28
N TRP A 107 8.31 0.97 -2.01
CA TRP A 107 7.47 0.49 -0.92
C TRP A 107 6.98 1.66 -0.10
N PHE A 108 5.84 1.46 0.54
CA PHE A 108 5.22 2.50 1.34
C PHE A 108 4.52 1.91 2.55
N ASP A 109 4.29 2.76 3.52
CA ASP A 109 3.29 2.58 4.56
C ASP A 109 2.51 3.88 4.77
N GLU A 110 1.26 3.75 5.20
CA GLU A 110 0.38 4.88 5.42
C GLU A 110 -0.55 4.65 6.62
N ALA A 111 -0.76 5.68 7.41
CA ALA A 111 -1.86 5.72 8.35
C ALA A 111 -3.14 6.15 7.62
N LEU A 112 -4.20 5.40 7.81
CA LEU A 112 -5.48 5.60 7.13
C LEU A 112 -6.58 5.93 8.12
N ALA A 113 -7.45 6.85 7.73
CA ALA A 113 -8.74 7.09 8.37
C ALA A 113 -9.86 6.55 7.47
N THR A 114 -10.82 5.86 8.08
CA THR A 114 -12.03 5.37 7.42
C THR A 114 -13.21 5.39 8.40
N PRO A 115 -14.44 5.68 7.93
CA PRO A 115 -15.61 5.71 8.81
C PRO A 115 -15.99 4.35 9.39
N HIS A 116 -15.55 3.23 8.79
CA HIS A 116 -16.06 1.90 9.10
C HIS A 116 -15.16 1.05 9.99
N LEU A 117 -13.83 1.28 9.95
CA LEU A 117 -12.84 0.44 10.65
C LEU A 117 -12.02 1.22 11.70
N GLY A 118 -12.21 2.55 11.77
CA GLY A 118 -11.37 3.41 12.61
C GLY A 118 -9.95 3.57 12.04
N PRO A 119 -8.93 3.73 12.90
CA PRO A 119 -7.55 3.84 12.46
C PRO A 119 -7.06 2.56 11.81
N CYS A 120 -6.62 2.66 10.55
CA CYS A 120 -6.06 1.55 9.78
C CYS A 120 -4.63 1.86 9.35
N ARG A 121 -3.92 0.85 8.88
CA ARG A 121 -2.64 0.95 8.20
C ARG A 121 -2.72 0.29 6.84
N GLY A 122 -2.34 1.04 5.80
CA GLY A 122 -2.00 0.51 4.50
C GLY A 122 -0.50 0.35 4.37
N SER A 123 -0.03 -0.69 3.72
CA SER A 123 1.37 -0.82 3.30
C SER A 123 1.45 -1.64 2.03
N GLY A 124 2.52 -1.48 1.27
CA GLY A 124 2.63 -2.23 0.03
C GLY A 124 3.83 -1.88 -0.81
N VAL A 125 3.80 -2.42 -2.01
CA VAL A 125 4.85 -2.31 -3.01
C VAL A 125 4.25 -1.84 -4.33
N LEU A 126 4.91 -0.88 -4.97
CA LEU A 126 4.63 -0.49 -6.35
C LEU A 126 5.82 -0.84 -7.24
N VAL A 127 5.53 -1.13 -8.49
CA VAL A 127 6.52 -1.38 -9.54
C VAL A 127 6.37 -0.35 -10.65
N ALA A 128 7.51 0.13 -11.17
CA ALA A 128 7.52 1.01 -12.32
C ALA A 128 7.29 0.20 -13.60
N THR A 129 6.33 0.66 -14.42
CA THR A 129 6.00 0.07 -15.72
C THR A 129 6.05 1.15 -16.81
N SER A 130 5.92 0.76 -18.06
CA SER A 130 5.77 1.73 -19.17
C SER A 130 4.51 2.60 -19.07
N ALA A 131 3.51 2.16 -18.28
CA ALA A 131 2.27 2.89 -18.01
C ALA A 131 2.27 3.63 -16.66
N GLY A 132 3.47 3.84 -16.06
CA GLY A 132 3.65 4.45 -14.74
C GLY A 132 3.72 3.43 -13.59
N TRP A 133 3.60 3.93 -12.37
CA TRP A 133 3.64 3.10 -11.18
C TRP A 133 2.37 2.26 -11.04
N LYS A 134 2.54 0.98 -10.70
CA LYS A 134 1.43 0.02 -10.45
C LYS A 134 1.60 -0.64 -9.10
N ILE A 135 0.49 -0.83 -8.38
CA ILE A 135 0.47 -1.55 -7.09
C ILE A 135 0.69 -3.03 -7.38
N ALA A 136 1.80 -3.57 -6.89
CA ALA A 136 2.14 -5.00 -6.98
C ALA A 136 1.69 -5.76 -5.73
N GLN A 137 1.69 -5.10 -4.58
CA GLN A 137 1.15 -5.65 -3.34
C GLN A 137 0.52 -4.52 -2.53
N TYR A 138 -0.61 -4.80 -1.91
CA TYR A 138 -1.21 -3.96 -0.87
C TYR A 138 -1.63 -4.81 0.33
N ASN A 139 -1.37 -4.33 1.53
CA ASN A 139 -1.83 -4.91 2.78
C ASN A 139 -2.61 -3.86 3.58
N LEU A 140 -3.86 -4.17 3.88
CA LEU A 140 -4.69 -3.41 4.80
C LEU A 140 -4.69 -4.09 6.16
N SER A 141 -4.43 -3.35 7.22
CA SER A 141 -4.47 -3.87 8.59
C SER A 141 -5.15 -2.91 9.55
N ILE A 142 -5.72 -3.47 10.61
CA ILE A 142 -6.23 -2.72 11.76
C ILE A 142 -5.20 -2.90 12.88
N PRO A 143 -4.36 -1.89 13.18
CA PRO A 143 -3.37 -1.98 14.24
C PRO A 143 -4.05 -2.11 15.61
N ILE A 144 -3.67 -3.14 16.36
CA ILE A 144 -4.15 -3.34 17.72
C ILE A 144 -3.15 -2.67 18.68
N PRO A 145 -3.59 -1.78 19.59
CA PRO A 145 -2.73 -1.25 20.66
C PRO A 145 -2.13 -2.39 21.48
N ASN A 146 -0.83 -2.26 21.83
CA ASN A 146 -0.11 -3.32 22.55
C ASN A 146 -0.80 -3.75 23.85
N ASP A 147 -1.42 -2.81 24.56
CA ASP A 147 -2.13 -3.05 25.83
C ASP A 147 -3.39 -3.91 25.66
N LEU A 148 -3.90 -4.04 24.44
CA LEU A 148 -5.11 -4.83 24.11
C LEU A 148 -4.79 -6.18 23.47
N VAL A 149 -3.53 -6.48 23.20
CA VAL A 149 -3.12 -7.70 22.45
C VAL A 149 -3.63 -8.97 23.11
N ASP A 150 -3.49 -9.10 24.45
CA ASP A 150 -3.92 -10.30 25.19
C ASP A 150 -5.44 -10.49 25.15
N GLU A 151 -6.22 -9.42 25.19
CA GLU A 151 -7.67 -9.48 25.06
C GLU A 151 -8.06 -9.94 23.66
N PHE A 152 -7.51 -9.30 22.62
CA PHE A 152 -7.78 -9.68 21.23
C PHE A 152 -7.37 -11.12 20.93
N LYS A 153 -6.20 -11.57 21.42
CA LYS A 153 -5.75 -12.95 21.28
C LYS A 153 -6.79 -13.94 21.82
N LYS A 154 -7.28 -13.72 23.04
CA LYS A 154 -8.33 -14.57 23.67
C LYS A 154 -9.62 -14.59 22.84
N ARG A 155 -10.05 -13.43 22.30
CA ARG A 155 -11.24 -13.34 21.45
C ARG A 155 -11.08 -14.11 20.14
N ILE A 156 -9.91 -13.98 19.47
CA ILE A 156 -9.61 -14.68 18.22
C ILE A 156 -9.59 -16.20 18.46
N GLU A 157 -8.94 -16.66 19.53
CA GLU A 157 -8.90 -18.08 19.90
C GLU A 157 -10.29 -18.64 20.21
N GLY A 158 -11.13 -17.89 20.92
CA GLY A 158 -12.53 -18.24 21.21
C GLY A 158 -13.36 -18.37 19.95
N PHE A 159 -13.28 -17.37 19.05
CA PHE A 159 -13.99 -17.36 17.78
C PHE A 159 -13.62 -18.55 16.87
N GLY A 160 -12.33 -18.94 16.85
CA GLY A 160 -11.88 -20.11 16.11
C GLY A 160 -12.49 -21.42 16.60
N LYS A 161 -12.64 -21.57 17.93
CA LYS A 161 -13.26 -22.76 18.56
C LYS A 161 -14.76 -22.85 18.25
N GLU A 162 -15.49 -21.75 18.34
CA GLU A 162 -16.92 -21.68 18.02
C GLU A 162 -17.22 -22.04 16.55
N LYS A 163 -16.39 -21.54 15.61
CA LYS A 163 -16.50 -21.93 14.19
C LYS A 163 -16.23 -23.42 13.95
N SER A 164 -15.32 -24.04 14.69
CA SER A 164 -14.99 -25.47 14.52
C SER A 164 -16.10 -26.37 15.09
N THR A 165 -16.75 -25.98 16.20
CA THR A 165 -17.87 -26.72 16.80
C THR A 165 -19.15 -26.62 15.96
N ASN A 166 -19.40 -25.48 15.33
CA ASN A 166 -20.58 -25.31 14.46
C ASN A 166 -20.42 -25.92 13.04
N LYS A 167 -19.25 -26.46 12.72
CA LYS A 167 -18.96 -27.13 11.45
C LYS A 167 -18.91 -28.68 11.56
N ALA A 168 -19.10 -29.23 12.76
CA ALA A 168 -19.29 -30.67 12.93
C ALA A 168 -20.68 -31.08 12.39
N PRO A 169 -20.74 -32.18 11.59
CA PRO A 169 -21.98 -32.60 10.92
C PRO A 169 -23.08 -33.02 11.87
#